data_890fe752baab35fcdbf1c1fcc5dd3a84
#
_entry.id   890fe752baab35fcdbf1c1fcc5dd3a84
#
_cell.length_a   1.000
_cell.length_b   1.000
_cell.length_c   1.000
_cell.angle_alpha   90.00
_cell.angle_beta   90.00
_cell.angle_gamma   90.00
#
_symmetry.space_group_name_H-M   'P 1'
#
loop_
_entity.id
_entity.type
_entity.pdbx_description
1 polymer ?
#
loop_
_entity_poly.entity_id
_entity_poly.type
_entity_poly.pdbx_seq_one_letter_code
_entity_poly.pdbx_strand_id
1 'polypeptide(L)'
;MTQEKLERAKELLKQIDDCNYEIRNISKILDSQYTHTYLMGNRKMDFYKDVIEINKDTFISFCLMILTEYQDKLSALETEFNNL
;
A
#
# COMPACT_ATOMS: atom_id res chain seq x y z
N MET A 1 -11.50 -27.43 -12.49
CA MET A 1 -11.03 -26.77 -11.27
C MET A 1 -11.82 -27.24 -10.06
N THR A 2 -11.14 -27.58 -8.99
CA THR A 2 -11.81 -28.01 -7.77
C THR A 2 -12.44 -26.82 -7.05
N GLN A 3 -13.38 -27.09 -6.15
CA GLN A 3 -14.02 -26.04 -5.35
C GLN A 3 -12.97 -25.27 -4.53
N GLU A 4 -11.99 -25.97 -3.96
CA GLU A 4 -10.94 -25.35 -3.17
C GLU A 4 -10.08 -24.39 -4.02
N LYS A 5 -9.74 -24.79 -5.24
CA LYS A 5 -8.97 -23.93 -6.16
C LYS A 5 -9.78 -22.72 -6.58
N LEU A 6 -11.08 -22.89 -6.81
CA LEU A 6 -11.94 -21.76 -7.16
C LEU A 6 -12.03 -20.75 -6.03
N GLU A 7 -12.19 -21.21 -4.81
CA GLU A 7 -12.24 -20.32 -3.64
C GLU A 7 -10.91 -19.62 -3.43
N ARG A 8 -9.80 -20.33 -3.61
CA ARG A 8 -8.46 -19.73 -3.50
C ARG A 8 -8.24 -18.69 -4.58
N ALA A 9 -8.69 -18.95 -5.81
CA ALA A 9 -8.60 -18.00 -6.91
C ALA A 9 -9.36 -16.71 -6.58
N LYS A 10 -10.56 -16.81 -6.03
CA LYS A 10 -11.35 -15.63 -5.64
C LYS A 10 -10.66 -14.83 -4.55
N GLU A 11 -10.10 -15.50 -3.56
CA GLU A 11 -9.37 -14.85 -2.48
C GLU A 11 -8.14 -14.12 -3.00
N LEU A 12 -7.37 -14.77 -3.88
CA LEU A 12 -6.19 -14.16 -4.50
C LEU A 12 -6.54 -12.95 -5.34
N LEU A 13 -7.62 -13.02 -6.12
CA LEU A 13 -8.08 -11.87 -6.91
C LEU A 13 -8.42 -10.69 -6.02
N LYS A 14 -9.08 -10.94 -4.91
CA LYS A 14 -9.40 -9.88 -3.95
C LYS A 14 -8.13 -9.24 -3.38
N GLN A 15 -7.17 -10.05 -2.98
CA GLN A 15 -5.91 -9.55 -2.45
C GLN A 15 -5.11 -8.79 -3.50
N ILE A 16 -5.13 -9.24 -4.75
CA ILE A 16 -4.49 -8.55 -5.87
C ILE A 16 -5.13 -7.17 -6.08
N ASP A 17 -6.46 -7.11 -6.07
CA ASP A 17 -7.17 -5.85 -6.21
C ASP A 17 -6.85 -4.89 -5.08
N ASP A 18 -6.77 -5.39 -3.84
CA ASP A 18 -6.41 -4.57 -2.68
C ASP A 18 -4.99 -4.02 -2.81
N CYS A 19 -4.04 -4.83 -3.26
CA CYS A 19 -2.68 -4.38 -3.51
C CYS A 19 -2.61 -3.31 -4.60
N ASN A 20 -3.33 -3.51 -5.69
CA ASN A 20 -3.38 -2.53 -6.78
C ASN A 20 -3.98 -1.20 -6.31
N TYR A 21 -4.99 -1.26 -5.46
CA TYR A 21 -5.60 -0.07 -4.87
C TYR A 21 -4.58 0.71 -4.04
N GLU A 22 -3.85 0.03 -3.17
CA GLU A 22 -2.83 0.66 -2.33
C GLU A 22 -1.69 1.25 -3.15
N ILE A 23 -1.23 0.53 -4.19
CA ILE A 23 -0.18 1.00 -5.08
C ILE A 23 -0.63 2.29 -5.78
N ARG A 24 -1.86 2.35 -6.26
CA ARG A 24 -2.40 3.56 -6.90
C ARG A 24 -2.45 4.73 -5.93
N ASN A 25 -2.87 4.48 -4.69
CA ASN A 25 -2.95 5.53 -3.68
C ASN A 25 -1.57 6.10 -3.34
N ILE A 26 -0.58 5.22 -3.16
CA ILE A 26 0.78 5.65 -2.87
C ILE A 26 1.36 6.42 -4.07
N SER A 27 1.10 5.95 -5.28
CA SER A 27 1.56 6.63 -6.50
C SER A 27 0.96 8.03 -6.62
N LYS A 28 -0.31 8.20 -6.28
CA LYS A 28 -0.96 9.52 -6.26
C LYS A 28 -0.31 10.45 -5.25
N ILE A 29 0.02 9.93 -4.08
CA ILE A 29 0.70 10.71 -3.05
C ILE A 29 2.07 11.16 -3.54
N LEU A 30 2.82 10.26 -4.16
CA LEU A 30 4.15 10.57 -4.72
C LEU A 30 4.08 11.57 -5.86
N ASP A 31 3.04 11.51 -6.69
CA ASP A 31 2.84 12.43 -7.79
C ASP A 31 2.36 13.80 -7.34
N SER A 32 1.86 13.91 -6.11
CA SER A 32 1.41 15.19 -5.59
C SER A 32 2.61 16.12 -5.41
N GLN A 33 2.46 17.37 -5.83
CA GLN A 33 3.54 18.35 -5.77
C GLN A 33 3.56 19.11 -4.46
N TYR A 34 3.20 18.43 -3.36
CA TYR A 34 3.24 19.06 -2.06
C TYR A 34 4.69 19.31 -1.64
N THR A 35 4.97 20.55 -1.33
CA THR A 35 6.27 20.96 -0.83
C THR A 35 6.28 21.13 0.67
N HIS A 36 5.19 20.74 1.31
CA HIS A 36 4.99 20.98 2.73
C HIS A 36 5.52 19.85 3.59
N THR A 37 5.64 20.14 4.85
CA THR A 37 5.90 19.16 5.89
C THR A 37 4.71 18.23 6.02
N TYR A 38 4.98 16.94 6.14
CA TYR A 38 3.95 15.92 6.29
C TYR A 38 3.82 15.54 7.76
N LEU A 39 2.61 15.17 8.15
CA LEU A 39 2.28 14.84 9.54
C LEU A 39 1.88 13.38 9.63
N MET A 40 2.40 12.70 10.65
CA MET A 40 1.99 11.34 11.01
C MET A 40 1.47 11.34 12.43
N GLY A 41 0.37 10.63 12.66
CA GLY A 41 -0.20 10.52 13.98
C GLY A 41 -1.24 9.42 14.06
N ASN A 42 -1.72 9.17 15.28
CA ASN A 42 -2.75 8.19 15.54
C ASN A 42 -4.13 8.86 15.40
N ARG A 43 -5.01 8.27 14.61
CA ARG A 43 -6.36 8.79 14.39
C ARG A 43 -7.23 8.81 15.63
N LYS A 44 -6.87 8.01 16.64
CA LYS A 44 -7.60 7.96 17.90
C LYS A 44 -7.20 9.04 18.88
N MET A 45 -6.15 9.80 18.56
CA MET A 45 -5.63 10.83 19.43
C MET A 45 -6.16 12.19 19.04
N ASP A 46 -6.59 12.93 20.05
CA ASP A 46 -7.04 14.30 19.85
C ASP A 46 -5.80 15.17 19.81
N PHE A 47 -5.53 15.77 18.71
CA PHE A 47 -4.60 16.86 18.60
C PHE A 47 -3.19 16.55 18.17
N TYR A 48 -2.63 17.60 17.67
CA TYR A 48 -1.35 17.76 17.03
C TYR A 48 -0.13 17.39 17.87
N LYS A 49 -0.27 17.31 19.18
CA LYS A 49 0.87 16.94 20.04
C LYS A 49 1.29 15.48 19.88
N ASP A 50 0.39 14.65 19.31
CA ASP A 50 0.67 13.25 19.07
C ASP A 50 1.02 12.98 17.61
N VAL A 51 1.28 14.03 16.85
CA VAL A 51 1.60 13.99 15.44
C VAL A 51 3.08 14.30 15.26
N ILE A 52 3.73 13.51 14.41
CA ILE A 52 5.14 13.72 14.09
C ILE A 52 5.23 14.47 12.78
N GLU A 53 5.98 15.56 12.79
CA GLU A 53 6.25 16.33 11.59
C GLU A 53 7.43 15.70 10.85
N ILE A 54 7.24 15.41 9.56
CA ILE A 54 8.24 14.72 8.75
C ILE A 54 8.59 15.61 7.56
N ASN A 55 9.86 15.72 7.24
CA ASN A 55 10.25 16.48 6.05
C ASN A 55 9.89 15.70 4.77
N LYS A 56 9.86 16.43 3.66
CA LYS A 56 9.43 15.89 2.37
C LYS A 56 10.25 14.68 1.93
N ASP A 57 11.57 14.78 2.05
CA ASP A 57 12.46 13.71 1.57
C ASP A 57 12.28 12.42 2.36
N THR A 58 12.14 12.54 3.68
CA THR A 58 11.88 11.39 4.54
C THR A 58 10.52 10.77 4.21
N PHE A 59 9.51 11.59 3.98
CA PHE A 59 8.18 11.11 3.61
C PHE A 59 8.21 10.36 2.28
N ILE A 60 8.88 10.91 1.27
CA ILE A 60 9.02 10.26 -0.04
C ILE A 60 9.73 8.92 0.10
N SER A 61 10.82 8.86 0.86
CA SER A 61 11.56 7.62 1.10
C SER A 61 10.67 6.56 1.77
N PHE A 62 9.88 6.97 2.73
CA PHE A 62 8.92 6.09 3.40
C PHE A 62 7.88 5.56 2.43
N CYS A 63 7.31 6.42 1.59
CA CYS A 63 6.33 6.02 0.58
C CYS A 63 6.94 5.05 -0.44
N LEU A 64 8.16 5.28 -0.87
CA LEU A 64 8.84 4.38 -1.81
C LEU A 64 9.09 3.00 -1.20
N MET A 65 9.43 2.95 0.08
CA MET A 65 9.59 1.69 0.79
C MET A 65 8.28 0.91 0.85
N ILE A 66 7.18 1.58 1.19
CA ILE A 66 5.86 0.94 1.22
C ILE A 66 5.45 0.48 -0.18
N LEU A 67 5.70 1.30 -1.20
CA LEU A 67 5.38 0.95 -2.58
C LEU A 67 6.11 -0.34 -2.99
N THR A 68 7.39 -0.45 -2.66
CA THR A 68 8.17 -1.65 -2.96
C THR A 68 7.59 -2.88 -2.26
N GLU A 69 7.20 -2.75 -1.01
CA GLU A 69 6.57 -3.86 -0.27
C GLU A 69 5.29 -4.34 -0.94
N TYR A 70 4.43 -3.42 -1.37
CA TYR A 70 3.19 -3.79 -2.06
C TYR A 70 3.45 -4.37 -3.45
N GLN A 71 4.44 -3.88 -4.17
CA GLN A 71 4.81 -4.43 -5.48
C GLN A 71 5.33 -5.86 -5.34
N ASP A 72 6.16 -6.14 -4.34
CA ASP A 72 6.66 -7.47 -4.06
C ASP A 72 5.51 -8.42 -3.66
N LYS A 73 4.60 -7.96 -2.83
CA LYS A 73 3.43 -8.71 -2.43
C LYS A 73 2.54 -9.03 -3.63
N LEU A 74 2.30 -8.05 -4.50
CA LEU A 74 1.51 -8.22 -5.71
C LEU A 74 2.13 -9.28 -6.62
N SER A 75 3.44 -9.21 -6.82
CA SER A 75 4.15 -10.18 -7.66
C SER A 75 4.00 -11.60 -7.11
N ALA A 76 4.11 -11.78 -5.80
CA ALA A 76 3.93 -13.08 -5.16
C ALA A 76 2.50 -13.59 -5.32
N LEU A 77 1.49 -12.73 -5.16
CA LEU A 77 0.09 -13.09 -5.33
C LEU A 77 -0.23 -13.49 -6.77
N GLU A 78 0.30 -12.76 -7.73
CA GLU A 78 0.10 -13.06 -9.15
C GLU A 78 0.76 -14.38 -9.52
N THR A 79 1.94 -14.65 -8.99
CA THR A 79 2.63 -15.93 -9.21
C THR A 79 1.81 -17.09 -8.66
N GLU A 80 1.28 -16.96 -7.45
CA GLU A 80 0.43 -17.98 -6.85
C GLU A 80 -0.84 -18.19 -7.68
N PHE A 81 -1.47 -17.11 -8.12
CA PHE A 81 -2.67 -17.18 -8.95
C PHE A 81 -2.39 -17.91 -10.28
N ASN A 82 -1.28 -17.59 -10.93
CA ASN A 82 -0.93 -18.20 -12.21
C ASN A 82 -0.55 -19.67 -12.09
N ASN A 83 -0.21 -20.12 -10.90
CA ASN A 83 0.15 -21.51 -10.62
C ASN A 83 -1.02 -22.36 -10.10
N LEU A 84 -2.20 -21.83 -10.06
CA LEU A 84 -3.38 -22.62 -9.64
C LEU A 84 -3.75 -23.73 -10.66
#